data_7aba8ded4a7bc510b7edb45bbd562baa
#
_entry.id   7aba8ded4a7bc510b7edb45bbd562baa
#
_cell.length_a   1.000
_cell.length_b   1.000
_cell.length_c   1.000
_cell.angle_alpha   90.00
_cell.angle_beta   90.00
_cell.angle_gamma   90.00
#
_symmetry.space_group_name_H-M   'P 1'
#
loop_
_entity.id
_entity.type
_entity.pdbx_description
1 polymer ?
#
loop_
_entity_poly.entity_id
_entity_poly.type
_entity_poly.pdbx_seq_one_letter_code
_entity_poly.pdbx_strand_id
1 'polypeptide(L)'
;MLNPGEVHVWRVSLNRGKVRPATTEEALRAARFGTPTLRRRYLRAHAALRVILSGVTTAPLEFALHEKGKPYLASAPEIRFNLAHSRGLALVAVARDVEVGVDIERIRPLPEYAAIAQRYFPPGFDELTGVRDFFRHWTRFEALLKAHGSGLYGAGAAPPGAWSVTEVDAGPNFAAAVAVEGASPNVVIHGYGEEA
;
A
#
# COMPACT_ATOMS: atom_id res chain seq x y z
N MET A 1 14.19 8.46 12.20
CA MET A 1 13.85 7.24 12.98
C MET A 1 12.34 7.15 13.08
N LEU A 2 11.76 5.95 13.09
CA LEU A 2 10.32 5.75 13.31
C LEU A 2 10.06 5.85 14.80
N ASN A 3 9.24 6.82 15.23
CA ASN A 3 8.83 6.93 16.62
C ASN A 3 7.62 6.01 16.89
N PRO A 4 7.45 5.51 18.13
CA PRO A 4 6.23 4.81 18.51
C PRO A 4 4.99 5.68 18.25
N GLY A 5 3.93 5.10 17.67
CA GLY A 5 2.70 5.82 17.33
C GLY A 5 2.76 6.65 16.04
N GLU A 6 3.88 6.61 15.30
CA GLU A 6 3.99 7.21 13.98
C GLU A 6 3.90 6.16 12.88
N VAL A 7 3.23 6.54 11.80
CA VAL A 7 3.24 5.82 10.52
C VAL A 7 3.77 6.73 9.44
N HIS A 8 4.83 6.33 8.80
CA HIS A 8 5.43 7.07 7.73
C HIS A 8 4.94 6.54 6.39
N VAL A 9 4.45 7.42 5.52
CA VAL A 9 3.95 7.08 4.18
C VAL A 9 4.75 7.85 3.14
N TRP A 10 5.45 7.13 2.26
CA TRP A 10 6.18 7.72 1.13
C TRP A 10 5.35 7.65 -0.14
N ARG A 11 5.18 8.80 -0.80
CA ARG A 11 4.63 8.91 -2.15
C ARG A 11 5.77 8.75 -3.16
N VAL A 12 5.67 7.74 -4.02
CA VAL A 12 6.74 7.36 -4.96
C VAL A 12 6.28 7.51 -6.40
N SER A 13 6.90 8.42 -7.15
CA SER A 13 6.67 8.53 -8.60
C SER A 13 7.29 7.34 -9.33
N LEU A 14 6.48 6.59 -10.11
CA LEU A 14 6.90 5.40 -10.85
C LEU A 14 7.23 5.66 -12.33
N ASN A 15 7.04 6.88 -12.79
CA ASN A 15 7.22 7.22 -14.21
C ASN A 15 8.59 7.82 -14.53
N ARG A 16 9.36 8.24 -13.53
CA ARG A 16 10.65 8.92 -13.68
C ARG A 16 11.81 8.04 -13.27
N GLY A 17 12.99 8.32 -13.83
CA GLY A 17 14.28 7.69 -13.48
C GLY A 17 14.47 6.28 -14.08
N LYS A 18 15.74 5.91 -14.20
CA LYS A 18 16.16 4.55 -14.59
C LYS A 18 16.19 3.67 -13.33
N VAL A 19 15.83 2.41 -13.50
CA VAL A 19 15.87 1.43 -12.41
C VAL A 19 16.32 0.07 -12.95
N ARG A 20 17.09 -0.64 -12.15
CA ARG A 20 17.50 -2.02 -12.41
C ARG A 20 16.93 -2.94 -11.34
N PRO A 21 16.66 -4.22 -11.65
CA PRO A 21 16.29 -5.19 -10.63
C PRO A 21 17.44 -5.36 -9.63
N ALA A 22 17.12 -5.45 -8.34
CA ALA A 22 18.10 -5.70 -7.30
C ALA A 22 18.46 -7.18 -7.18
N THR A 23 17.53 -8.07 -7.61
CA THR A 23 17.72 -9.53 -7.56
C THR A 23 17.29 -10.18 -8.88
N THR A 24 17.77 -11.40 -9.09
CA THR A 24 17.34 -12.23 -10.23
C THR A 24 15.84 -12.52 -10.18
N GLU A 25 15.27 -12.72 -8.99
CA GLU A 25 13.84 -12.95 -8.80
C GLU A 25 13.02 -11.72 -9.24
N GLU A 26 13.43 -10.52 -8.85
CA GLU A 26 12.79 -9.28 -9.32
C GLU A 26 12.85 -9.14 -10.84
N ALA A 27 13.98 -9.51 -11.47
CA ALA A 27 14.14 -9.49 -12.91
C ALA A 27 13.15 -10.45 -13.60
N LEU A 28 13.04 -11.69 -13.12
CA LEU A 28 12.13 -12.71 -13.62
C LEU A 28 10.66 -12.28 -13.44
N ARG A 29 10.32 -11.72 -12.28
CA ARG A 29 8.96 -11.21 -12.01
C ARG A 29 8.63 -10.02 -12.90
N ALA A 30 9.56 -9.08 -13.06
CA ALA A 30 9.39 -7.93 -13.95
C ALA A 30 9.18 -8.36 -15.41
N ALA A 31 9.88 -9.41 -15.88
CA ALA A 31 9.75 -9.92 -17.25
C ALA A 31 8.33 -10.44 -17.57
N ARG A 32 7.53 -10.83 -16.57
CA ARG A 32 6.14 -11.30 -16.76
C ARG A 32 5.16 -10.19 -17.10
N PHE A 33 5.50 -8.91 -16.87
CA PHE A 33 4.63 -7.81 -17.23
C PHE A 33 4.63 -7.55 -18.75
N GLY A 34 3.45 -7.40 -19.32
CA GLY A 34 3.23 -7.31 -20.77
C GLY A 34 3.80 -6.06 -21.46
N THR A 35 4.12 -4.98 -20.69
CA THR A 35 4.65 -3.75 -21.28
C THR A 35 5.89 -3.23 -20.56
N PRO A 36 6.81 -2.54 -21.30
CA PRO A 36 7.98 -1.91 -20.69
C PRO A 36 7.64 -0.93 -19.57
N THR A 37 6.52 -0.23 -19.69
CA THR A 37 6.04 0.71 -18.66
C THR A 37 5.66 0.00 -17.37
N LEU A 38 4.94 -1.12 -17.43
CA LEU A 38 4.58 -1.91 -16.24
C LEU A 38 5.81 -2.52 -15.60
N ARG A 39 6.75 -3.05 -16.40
CA ARG A 39 8.05 -3.57 -15.90
C ARG A 39 8.81 -2.51 -15.12
N ARG A 40 8.96 -1.33 -15.71
CA ARG A 40 9.67 -0.20 -15.08
C ARG A 40 8.98 0.22 -13.78
N ARG A 41 7.65 0.34 -13.77
CA ARG A 41 6.89 0.71 -12.57
C ARG A 41 7.06 -0.30 -11.44
N TYR A 42 6.98 -1.59 -11.76
CA TYR A 42 7.24 -2.65 -10.80
C TYR A 42 8.64 -2.52 -10.18
N LEU A 43 9.68 -2.47 -11.02
CA LEU A 43 11.07 -2.35 -10.55
C LEU A 43 11.30 -1.09 -9.74
N ARG A 44 10.69 0.04 -10.14
CA ARG A 44 10.84 1.29 -9.42
C ARG A 44 10.16 1.28 -8.05
N ALA A 45 8.98 0.68 -7.93
CA ALA A 45 8.28 0.51 -6.66
C ALA A 45 9.13 -0.32 -5.67
N HIS A 46 9.70 -1.44 -6.13
CA HIS A 46 10.54 -2.29 -5.30
C HIS A 46 11.89 -1.66 -4.97
N ALA A 47 12.51 -0.94 -5.90
CA ALA A 47 13.74 -0.18 -5.62
C ALA A 47 13.51 0.91 -4.57
N ALA A 48 12.42 1.67 -4.69
CA ALA A 48 12.06 2.67 -3.70
C ALA A 48 11.78 2.04 -2.32
N LEU A 49 11.04 0.94 -2.28
CA LEU A 49 10.80 0.18 -1.04
C LEU A 49 12.10 -0.18 -0.33
N ARG A 50 13.10 -0.72 -1.06
CA ARG A 50 14.40 -1.06 -0.48
C ARG A 50 15.13 0.16 0.07
N VAL A 51 15.17 1.26 -0.67
CA VAL A 51 15.81 2.50 -0.21
C VAL A 51 15.14 3.05 1.05
N ILE A 52 13.80 3.07 1.07
CA ILE A 52 13.02 3.53 2.22
C ILE A 52 13.31 2.65 3.44
N LEU A 53 13.25 1.33 3.29
CA LEU A 53 13.53 0.40 4.39
C LEU A 53 14.98 0.48 4.88
N SER A 54 15.96 0.64 4.00
CA SER A 54 17.35 0.88 4.39
C SER A 54 17.57 2.19 5.17
N GLY A 55 16.65 3.15 5.03
CA GLY A 55 16.66 4.40 5.82
C GLY A 55 16.06 4.27 7.22
N VAL A 56 15.32 3.18 7.49
CA VAL A 56 14.61 2.97 8.78
C VAL A 56 15.18 1.82 9.61
N THR A 57 15.98 0.93 9.01
CA THR A 57 16.71 -0.13 9.71
C THR A 57 18.10 -0.34 9.13
N THR A 58 19.05 -0.74 9.98
CA THR A 58 20.39 -1.16 9.58
C THR A 58 20.51 -2.67 9.37
N ALA A 59 19.44 -3.43 9.68
CA ALA A 59 19.39 -4.87 9.45
C ALA A 59 19.38 -5.19 7.94
N PRO A 60 19.90 -6.34 7.51
CA PRO A 60 19.79 -6.79 6.13
C PRO A 60 18.33 -6.83 5.67
N LEU A 61 18.04 -6.49 4.41
CA LEU A 61 16.69 -6.53 3.87
C LEU A 61 16.33 -7.96 3.39
N GLU A 62 16.09 -8.84 4.32
CA GLU A 62 15.69 -10.23 4.07
C GLU A 62 14.16 -10.33 4.04
N PHE A 63 13.60 -10.32 2.82
CA PHE A 63 12.16 -10.42 2.64
C PHE A 63 11.68 -11.85 2.74
N ALA A 64 10.64 -12.06 3.54
CA ALA A 64 9.88 -13.31 3.61
C ALA A 64 8.38 -13.04 3.46
N LEU A 65 7.59 -14.09 3.34
CA LEU A 65 6.15 -13.98 3.18
C LEU A 65 5.44 -14.67 4.34
N HIS A 66 4.42 -14.01 4.89
CA HIS A 66 3.45 -14.65 5.75
C HIS A 66 2.62 -15.68 4.97
N GLU A 67 1.90 -16.56 5.64
CA GLU A 67 1.09 -17.63 5.05
C GLU A 67 0.17 -17.13 3.92
N LYS A 68 -0.43 -15.95 4.08
CA LYS A 68 -1.32 -15.33 3.09
C LYS A 68 -0.61 -14.39 2.11
N GLY A 69 0.72 -14.42 2.05
CA GLY A 69 1.52 -13.70 1.07
C GLY A 69 1.85 -12.25 1.41
N LYS A 70 1.49 -11.73 2.60
CA LYS A 70 1.96 -10.39 3.04
C LYS A 70 3.46 -10.44 3.28
N PRO A 71 4.29 -9.57 2.64
CA PRO A 71 5.73 -9.55 2.86
C PRO A 71 6.09 -8.94 4.21
N TYR A 72 7.18 -9.42 4.79
CA TYR A 72 7.79 -8.89 6.02
C TYR A 72 9.32 -8.97 5.95
N LEU A 73 10.04 -8.28 6.85
CA LEU A 73 11.49 -8.39 7.03
C LEU A 73 11.79 -9.44 8.11
N ALA A 74 12.41 -10.55 7.71
CA ALA A 74 12.78 -11.62 8.65
C ALA A 74 13.86 -11.17 9.64
N SER A 75 14.75 -10.28 9.22
CA SER A 75 15.88 -9.74 10.01
C SER A 75 15.51 -8.51 10.87
N ALA A 76 14.31 -7.93 10.67
CA ALA A 76 13.80 -6.79 11.43
C ALA A 76 12.27 -6.88 11.56
N PRO A 77 11.77 -7.87 12.30
CA PRO A 77 10.32 -8.15 12.36
C PRO A 77 9.50 -7.04 13.04
N GLU A 78 10.14 -6.17 13.81
CA GLU A 78 9.51 -4.98 14.39
C GLU A 78 9.21 -3.89 13.32
N ILE A 79 9.86 -3.92 12.16
CA ILE A 79 9.58 -3.00 11.05
C ILE A 79 8.47 -3.59 10.20
N ARG A 80 7.30 -3.02 10.34
CA ARG A 80 6.12 -3.36 9.54
C ARG A 80 6.04 -2.46 8.34
N PHE A 81 5.75 -3.01 7.18
CA PHE A 81 5.59 -2.21 5.97
C PHE A 81 4.53 -2.77 5.03
N ASN A 82 4.05 -1.91 4.16
CA ASN A 82 3.17 -2.29 3.06
C ASN A 82 3.42 -1.40 1.84
N LEU A 83 3.28 -1.96 0.65
CA LEU A 83 3.44 -1.29 -0.63
C LEU A 83 2.16 -1.46 -1.47
N ALA A 84 1.63 -0.35 -1.96
CA ALA A 84 0.55 -0.34 -2.95
C ALA A 84 0.89 0.60 -4.11
N HIS A 85 0.31 0.35 -5.28
CA HIS A 85 0.51 1.22 -6.43
C HIS A 85 -0.68 1.21 -7.38
N SER A 86 -0.96 2.37 -7.96
CA SER A 86 -1.93 2.51 -9.04
C SER A 86 -1.37 3.42 -10.12
N ARG A 87 -1.32 2.93 -11.37
CA ARG A 87 -0.76 3.67 -12.50
C ARG A 87 0.71 4.08 -12.27
N GLY A 88 0.98 5.38 -12.18
CA GLY A 88 2.32 5.96 -12.06
C GLY A 88 2.73 6.38 -10.66
N LEU A 89 1.95 6.01 -9.65
CA LEU A 89 2.18 6.37 -8.25
C LEU A 89 2.15 5.12 -7.37
N ALA A 90 3.07 5.05 -6.41
CA ALA A 90 3.04 4.07 -5.34
C ALA A 90 3.05 4.76 -3.97
N LEU A 91 2.54 4.05 -2.99
CA LEU A 91 2.66 4.38 -1.58
C LEU A 91 3.42 3.26 -0.87
N VAL A 92 4.36 3.64 -0.04
CA VAL A 92 5.04 2.75 0.91
C VAL A 92 4.71 3.24 2.30
N ALA A 93 4.03 2.43 3.08
CA ALA A 93 3.78 2.70 4.50
C ALA A 93 4.74 1.88 5.36
N VAL A 94 5.30 2.50 6.39
CA VAL A 94 6.20 1.86 7.35
C VAL A 94 5.81 2.27 8.76
N ALA A 95 5.75 1.31 9.66
CA ALA A 95 5.47 1.47 11.08
C ALA A 95 6.43 0.60 11.92
N ARG A 96 6.50 0.86 13.22
CA ARG A 96 7.24 0.03 14.16
C ARG A 96 6.27 -0.64 15.11
N ASP A 97 6.42 -1.95 15.30
CA ASP A 97 5.71 -2.81 16.26
C ASP A 97 4.17 -2.89 16.10
N VAL A 98 3.60 -2.26 15.07
CA VAL A 98 2.17 -2.32 14.77
C VAL A 98 1.92 -2.68 13.31
N GLU A 99 0.91 -3.49 13.04
CA GLU A 99 0.58 -3.87 11.67
C GLU A 99 0.09 -2.67 10.86
N VAL A 100 0.56 -2.59 9.60
CA VAL A 100 0.24 -1.50 8.69
C VAL A 100 -0.15 -2.03 7.32
N GLY A 101 -1.12 -1.36 6.69
CA GLY A 101 -1.51 -1.59 5.31
C GLY A 101 -1.77 -0.25 4.62
N VAL A 102 -1.52 -0.18 3.33
CA VAL A 102 -1.78 1.00 2.52
C VAL A 102 -2.42 0.59 1.20
N ASP A 103 -3.35 1.40 0.73
CA ASP A 103 -3.90 1.25 -0.61
C ASP A 103 -4.00 2.59 -1.33
N ILE A 104 -3.91 2.52 -2.66
CA ILE A 104 -4.05 3.65 -3.56
C ILE A 104 -4.71 3.22 -4.85
N GLU A 105 -5.72 3.99 -5.30
CA GLU A 105 -6.36 3.77 -6.58
C GLU A 105 -6.52 5.05 -7.38
N ARG A 106 -6.25 4.97 -8.68
CA ARG A 106 -6.59 6.06 -9.58
C ARG A 106 -8.09 6.10 -9.80
N ILE A 107 -8.70 7.25 -9.52
CA ILE A 107 -10.11 7.51 -9.77
C ILE A 107 -10.33 7.55 -11.29
N ARG A 108 -11.25 6.74 -11.78
CA ARG A 108 -11.60 6.58 -13.19
C ARG A 108 -13.08 6.22 -13.33
N PRO A 109 -13.69 6.40 -14.50
CA PRO A 109 -15.03 5.84 -14.76
C PRO A 109 -15.03 4.33 -14.45
N LEU A 110 -16.03 3.88 -13.69
CA LEU A 110 -16.24 2.49 -13.29
C LEU A 110 -17.76 2.29 -13.15
N PRO A 111 -18.49 2.06 -14.26
CA PRO A 111 -19.95 1.98 -14.24
C PRO A 111 -20.48 0.94 -13.24
N GLU A 112 -19.76 -0.17 -13.05
CA GLU A 112 -20.09 -1.28 -12.17
C GLU A 112 -19.74 -1.08 -10.69
N TYR A 113 -19.33 0.13 -10.27
CA TYR A 113 -18.85 0.38 -8.90
C TYR A 113 -19.85 -0.03 -7.82
N ALA A 114 -21.16 0.17 -8.05
CA ALA A 114 -22.19 -0.18 -7.08
C ALA A 114 -22.31 -1.71 -6.88
N ALA A 115 -22.21 -2.48 -7.95
CA ALA A 115 -22.25 -3.94 -7.88
C ALA A 115 -20.98 -4.49 -7.18
N ILE A 116 -19.82 -3.87 -7.40
CA ILE A 116 -18.58 -4.23 -6.71
C ILE A 116 -18.70 -3.92 -5.22
N ALA A 117 -19.22 -2.75 -4.86
CA ALA A 117 -19.43 -2.37 -3.47
C ALA A 117 -20.37 -3.37 -2.76
N GLN A 118 -21.51 -3.68 -3.37
CA GLN A 118 -22.48 -4.64 -2.83
C GLN A 118 -21.84 -6.03 -2.57
N ARG A 119 -20.90 -6.44 -3.40
CA ARG A 119 -20.25 -7.75 -3.29
C ARG A 119 -19.17 -7.80 -2.20
N TYR A 120 -18.42 -6.71 -2.01
CA TYR A 120 -17.18 -6.74 -1.23
C TYR A 120 -17.24 -5.93 0.07
N PHE A 121 -18.09 -4.91 0.15
CA PHE A 121 -18.18 -4.13 1.37
C PHE A 121 -19.04 -4.83 2.42
N PRO A 122 -18.72 -4.66 3.71
CA PRO A 122 -19.52 -5.24 4.78
C PRO A 122 -20.94 -4.64 4.80
N PRO A 123 -21.95 -5.36 5.35
CA PRO A 123 -23.28 -4.84 5.55
C PRO A 123 -23.28 -3.53 6.37
N GLY A 124 -24.16 -2.60 6.00
CA GLY A 124 -24.28 -1.29 6.67
C GLY A 124 -23.29 -0.25 6.14
N PHE A 125 -22.66 -0.53 5.01
CA PHE A 125 -21.89 0.48 4.28
C PHE A 125 -22.80 1.58 3.77
N ASP A 126 -22.43 2.85 3.98
CA ASP A 126 -23.19 4.01 3.58
C ASP A 126 -23.47 4.03 2.08
N GLU A 127 -24.60 4.64 1.66
CA GLU A 127 -24.92 4.82 0.25
C GLU A 127 -23.80 5.61 -0.45
N LEU A 128 -23.25 5.02 -1.52
CA LEU A 128 -22.21 5.65 -2.32
C LEU A 128 -22.81 6.78 -3.16
N THR A 129 -22.27 7.98 -3.03
CA THR A 129 -22.68 9.16 -3.79
C THR A 129 -22.09 9.21 -5.20
N GLY A 130 -21.19 8.29 -5.55
CA GLY A 130 -20.59 8.19 -6.87
C GLY A 130 -19.26 7.43 -6.88
N VAL A 131 -18.67 7.36 -8.07
CA VAL A 131 -17.45 6.58 -8.30
C VAL A 131 -16.23 7.09 -7.49
N ARG A 132 -16.14 8.39 -7.20
CA ARG A 132 -15.07 8.94 -6.36
C ARG A 132 -15.19 8.44 -4.93
N ASP A 133 -16.40 8.44 -4.42
CA ASP A 133 -16.72 7.96 -3.08
C ASP A 133 -16.47 6.45 -2.98
N PHE A 134 -16.87 5.69 -3.99
CA PHE A 134 -16.50 4.28 -4.09
C PHE A 134 -14.99 4.06 -3.94
N PHE A 135 -14.13 4.80 -4.68
CA PHE A 135 -12.68 4.61 -4.58
C PHE A 135 -12.11 4.99 -3.22
N ARG A 136 -12.68 6.00 -2.53
CA ARG A 136 -12.29 6.34 -1.15
C ARG A 136 -12.60 5.18 -0.18
N HIS A 137 -13.79 4.63 -0.27
CA HIS A 137 -14.18 3.49 0.56
C HIS A 137 -13.39 2.23 0.20
N TRP A 138 -13.18 1.98 -1.09
CA TRP A 138 -12.39 0.84 -1.57
C TRP A 138 -10.97 0.86 -1.02
N THR A 139 -10.28 1.98 -1.13
CA THR A 139 -8.91 2.09 -0.61
C THR A 139 -8.83 1.96 0.90
N ARG A 140 -9.81 2.46 1.65
CA ARG A 140 -9.90 2.25 3.10
C ARG A 140 -10.07 0.78 3.45
N PHE A 141 -10.94 0.09 2.75
CA PHE A 141 -11.21 -1.33 2.94
C PHE A 141 -9.98 -2.19 2.57
N GLU A 142 -9.39 -1.95 1.41
CA GLU A 142 -8.18 -2.65 0.97
C GLU A 142 -6.98 -2.40 1.89
N ALA A 143 -6.77 -1.17 2.35
CA ALA A 143 -5.72 -0.86 3.31
C ALA A 143 -5.87 -1.67 4.59
N LEU A 144 -7.11 -1.80 5.10
CA LEU A 144 -7.44 -2.60 6.29
C LEU A 144 -7.14 -4.08 6.06
N LEU A 145 -7.58 -4.66 4.94
CA LEU A 145 -7.30 -6.07 4.60
C LEU A 145 -5.80 -6.34 4.44
N LYS A 146 -5.05 -5.39 3.88
CA LYS A 146 -3.58 -5.47 3.74
C LYS A 146 -2.87 -5.33 5.09
N ALA A 147 -3.37 -4.49 5.97
CA ALA A 147 -2.85 -4.38 7.33
C ALA A 147 -3.00 -5.72 8.08
N HIS A 148 -4.19 -6.27 8.09
CA HIS A 148 -4.49 -7.57 8.71
C HIS A 148 -3.83 -8.76 7.97
N GLY A 149 -3.52 -8.62 6.68
CA GLY A 149 -2.93 -9.70 5.88
C GLY A 149 -3.94 -10.77 5.44
N SER A 150 -5.26 -10.53 5.54
CA SER A 150 -6.30 -11.49 5.14
C SER A 150 -6.50 -11.61 3.63
N GLY A 151 -6.09 -10.59 2.87
CA GLY A 151 -6.41 -10.50 1.45
C GLY A 151 -7.92 -10.36 1.20
N LEU A 152 -8.35 -10.32 -0.06
CA LEU A 152 -9.76 -10.22 -0.46
C LEU A 152 -10.62 -11.44 -0.07
N TYR A 153 -10.01 -12.54 0.34
CA TYR A 153 -10.74 -13.73 0.80
C TYR A 153 -11.52 -13.53 2.11
N GLY A 154 -11.26 -12.41 2.82
CA GLY A 154 -12.05 -11.98 3.97
C GLY A 154 -13.09 -10.90 3.64
N ALA A 155 -13.37 -10.64 2.36
CA ALA A 155 -14.33 -9.63 1.93
C ALA A 155 -15.73 -9.91 2.48
N GLY A 156 -16.40 -8.86 2.96
CA GLY A 156 -17.71 -8.96 3.60
C GLY A 156 -17.69 -8.96 5.13
N ALA A 157 -16.51 -9.04 5.76
CA ALA A 157 -16.36 -8.85 7.20
C ALA A 157 -15.16 -7.94 7.50
N ALA A 158 -15.31 -7.03 8.44
CA ALA A 158 -14.18 -6.28 8.97
C ALA A 158 -13.23 -7.24 9.72
N PRO A 159 -11.91 -7.11 9.56
CA PRO A 159 -10.96 -7.88 10.36
C PRO A 159 -11.18 -7.66 11.86
N PRO A 160 -11.01 -8.70 12.69
CA PRO A 160 -11.12 -8.57 14.13
C PRO A 160 -10.02 -7.65 14.68
N GLY A 161 -10.27 -7.05 15.84
CA GLY A 161 -9.35 -6.14 16.49
C GLY A 161 -9.72 -4.66 16.32
N ALA A 162 -8.93 -3.80 16.96
CA ALA A 162 -9.06 -2.36 16.81
C ALA A 162 -8.17 -1.88 15.66
N TRP A 163 -8.74 -1.16 14.73
CA TRP A 163 -8.04 -0.64 13.55
C TRP A 163 -8.37 0.84 13.33
N SER A 164 -7.37 1.62 13.01
CA SER A 164 -7.53 2.99 12.59
C SER A 164 -7.23 3.12 11.10
N VAL A 165 -8.11 3.80 10.36
CA VAL A 165 -7.97 4.00 8.92
C VAL A 165 -8.03 5.48 8.60
N THR A 166 -6.94 6.01 8.04
CA THR A 166 -6.77 7.43 7.69
C THR A 166 -6.61 7.59 6.19
N GLU A 167 -7.31 8.55 5.59
CA GLU A 167 -7.11 8.91 4.19
C GLU A 167 -5.75 9.60 4.00
N VAL A 168 -5.10 9.28 2.88
CA VAL A 168 -3.79 9.85 2.50
C VAL A 168 -3.97 10.72 1.26
N ASP A 169 -3.49 11.96 1.30
CA ASP A 169 -3.48 12.80 0.11
C ASP A 169 -2.46 12.29 -0.92
N ALA A 170 -2.96 11.68 -1.96
CA ALA A 170 -2.20 11.20 -3.12
C ALA A 170 -2.42 12.03 -4.38
N GLY A 171 -3.05 13.21 -4.23
CA GLY A 171 -3.41 14.14 -5.31
C GLY A 171 -4.83 13.91 -5.87
N PRO A 172 -5.34 14.86 -6.65
CA PRO A 172 -6.78 14.99 -6.97
C PRO A 172 -7.37 13.84 -7.78
N ASN A 173 -6.52 13.06 -8.46
CA ASN A 173 -6.93 11.94 -9.31
C ASN A 173 -6.80 10.56 -8.64
N PHE A 174 -6.49 10.52 -7.35
CA PHE A 174 -6.31 9.30 -6.59
C PHE A 174 -7.18 9.31 -5.34
N ALA A 175 -7.57 8.13 -4.91
CA ALA A 175 -7.99 7.84 -3.55
C ALA A 175 -6.91 6.99 -2.91
N ALA A 176 -6.62 7.22 -1.64
CA ALA A 176 -5.63 6.45 -0.91
C ALA A 176 -5.94 6.44 0.59
N ALA A 177 -5.55 5.36 1.25
CA ALA A 177 -5.71 5.22 2.69
C ALA A 177 -4.59 4.39 3.30
N VAL A 178 -4.32 4.63 4.57
CA VAL A 178 -3.45 3.81 5.42
C VAL A 178 -4.26 3.27 6.58
N ALA A 179 -4.10 1.99 6.89
CA ALA A 179 -4.68 1.32 8.03
C ALA A 179 -3.59 0.85 8.99
N VAL A 180 -3.84 0.97 10.28
CA VAL A 180 -2.90 0.61 11.36
C VAL A 180 -3.65 -0.11 12.47
N GLU A 181 -3.02 -1.10 13.06
CA GLU A 181 -3.52 -1.76 14.26
C GLU A 181 -3.50 -0.81 15.46
N GLY A 182 -4.59 -0.76 16.20
CA GLY A 182 -4.73 0.06 17.41
C GLY A 182 -5.28 1.47 17.18
N ALA A 183 -4.83 2.42 18.02
CA ALA A 183 -5.29 3.81 18.00
C ALA A 183 -4.78 4.58 16.77
N SER A 184 -5.45 5.69 16.44
CA SER A 184 -5.08 6.56 15.32
C SER A 184 -3.63 7.03 15.43
N PRO A 185 -2.77 6.66 14.46
CA PRO A 185 -1.37 7.06 14.44
C PRO A 185 -1.22 8.52 13.99
N ASN A 186 -0.09 9.11 14.32
CA ASN A 186 0.39 10.29 13.61
C ASN A 186 0.92 9.86 12.22
N VAL A 187 0.22 10.27 11.16
CA VAL A 187 0.61 9.93 9.78
C VAL A 187 1.54 11.01 9.23
N VAL A 188 2.80 10.64 8.95
CA VAL A 188 3.82 11.52 8.36
C VAL A 188 3.99 11.18 6.89
N ILE A 189 3.72 12.14 6.00
CA ILE A 189 3.80 11.95 4.55
C ILE A 189 5.10 12.50 4.00
N HIS A 190 5.78 11.69 3.17
CA HIS A 190 7.04 12.02 2.51
C HIS A 190 6.91 11.96 0.99
N GLY A 191 7.55 12.90 0.28
CA GLY A 191 7.82 12.77 -1.15
C GLY A 191 9.06 11.91 -1.43
N TYR A 192 9.03 11.07 -2.46
CA TYR A 192 10.19 10.30 -2.92
C TYR A 192 10.34 10.39 -4.44
N GLY A 193 11.46 10.94 -4.88
CA GLY A 193 11.75 11.10 -6.31
C GLY A 193 10.88 12.13 -7.01
N GLU A 194 10.38 13.12 -6.28
CA GLU A 194 9.66 14.29 -6.81
C GLU A 194 10.60 15.46 -7.15
N GLU A 195 11.90 15.32 -6.87
CA GLU A 195 12.88 16.35 -7.26
C GLU A 195 13.00 16.45 -8.78
N ALA A 196 12.89 17.67 -9.26
CA ALA A 196 12.67 18.29 -10.56
C ALA A 196 13.17 17.57 -11.82
#